data_67d73aa3e7cfd48945a21eb86fa89d31
#
_entry.id   67d73aa3e7cfd48945a21eb86fa89d31
#
_cell.length_a   1.000
_cell.length_b   1.000
_cell.length_c   1.000
_cell.angle_alpha   90.00
_cell.angle_beta   90.00
_cell.angle_gamma   90.00
#
_symmetry.space_group_name_H-M   'P 1'
#
loop_
_entity.id
_entity.type
_entity.pdbx_description
1 polymer ?
#
loop_
_entity_poly.entity_id
_entity_poly.type
_entity_poly.pdbx_seq_one_letter_code
_entity_poly.pdbx_strand_id
1 'polypeptide(L)'
;MGLDPGSVWLDARGIQSVGHAERGIARYVTEHAGALLDVAPETIEAVGLSPEIPVPGSADWLLGSGKVAWQTRERGPEGEVPPIYHVMSPFEADLGLEEIWPVWSRESRLVVTLYDLIPLIMRERYNADWGYMATAWIARLGLLGSAQQILTISRHTAEDAMERLNIPEERITVIDSGVSDHFSSMVGSRAEADAILGSSLPRVRPGFLLYVGGVDPRKNLEGAIRAFAELSPQMRDAHQLVIACNLAQHLRFTLRVLARSLGIESRNLLLTGFVSDRDLAALYRSCELFVFPSLYEGAGLPILEAMTCGAPVAASNTSAIPELLGDTDATFDPADPADIARSIREVIDDPAALERLRERSRRRVALYTWKRVAELTLVGYERALELPPVPAEVGPR
;
A
#
# COMPACT_ATOMS: atom_id res chain seq x y z
N MET A 1 -11.49 -23.45 -17.16
CA MET A 1 -12.39 -22.81 -18.16
C MET A 1 -12.08 -21.33 -18.11
N GLY A 2 -11.83 -20.67 -19.24
CA GLY A 2 -11.59 -19.23 -19.20
C GLY A 2 -12.88 -18.47 -18.87
N LEU A 3 -12.73 -17.29 -18.32
CA LEU A 3 -13.85 -16.38 -18.04
C LEU A 3 -14.50 -15.92 -19.34
N ASP A 4 -15.82 -15.88 -19.37
CA ASP A 4 -16.56 -15.39 -20.54
C ASP A 4 -16.42 -13.87 -20.70
N PRO A 5 -16.52 -13.32 -21.92
CA PRO A 5 -16.56 -11.88 -22.14
C PRO A 5 -17.68 -11.21 -21.33
N GLY A 6 -17.41 -10.02 -20.78
CA GLY A 6 -18.39 -9.25 -20.00
C GLY A 6 -18.76 -9.83 -18.65
N SER A 7 -17.96 -10.79 -18.14
CA SER A 7 -18.32 -11.53 -16.90
C SER A 7 -18.04 -10.78 -15.60
N VAL A 8 -17.33 -9.64 -15.62
CA VAL A 8 -16.86 -8.94 -14.41
C VAL A 8 -17.23 -7.46 -14.41
N TRP A 9 -17.89 -7.02 -13.37
CA TRP A 9 -18.08 -5.61 -13.03
C TRP A 9 -17.12 -5.22 -11.89
N LEU A 10 -16.26 -4.24 -12.12
CA LEU A 10 -15.33 -3.72 -11.11
C LEU A 10 -15.97 -2.51 -10.41
N ASP A 11 -16.17 -2.57 -9.11
CA ASP A 11 -16.46 -1.39 -8.30
C ASP A 11 -15.14 -0.71 -7.92
N ALA A 12 -14.77 0.31 -8.68
CA ALA A 12 -13.51 1.04 -8.52
C ALA A 12 -13.69 2.42 -7.85
N ARG A 13 -14.83 2.68 -7.18
CA ARG A 13 -15.11 3.96 -6.52
C ARG A 13 -14.10 4.32 -5.42
N GLY A 14 -13.35 3.35 -4.91
CA GLY A 14 -12.20 3.61 -4.04
C GLY A 14 -11.14 4.54 -4.65
N ILE A 15 -11.07 4.66 -5.99
CA ILE A 15 -10.20 5.62 -6.69
C ILE A 15 -10.59 7.07 -6.35
N GLN A 16 -11.88 7.32 -6.12
CA GLN A 16 -12.47 8.64 -5.90
C GLN A 16 -12.49 9.05 -4.42
N SER A 17 -11.82 8.30 -3.52
CA SER A 17 -11.77 8.61 -2.09
C SER A 17 -11.21 10.00 -1.81
N VAL A 18 -11.99 10.83 -1.13
CA VAL A 18 -11.61 12.22 -0.83
C VAL A 18 -10.43 12.25 0.15
N GLY A 19 -9.35 12.90 -0.24
CA GLY A 19 -8.14 13.07 0.59
C GLY A 19 -7.04 12.02 0.40
N HIS A 20 -7.30 10.91 -0.32
CA HIS A 20 -6.33 9.84 -0.55
C HIS A 20 -6.18 9.44 -2.04
N ALA A 21 -6.82 10.18 -2.95
CA ALA A 21 -6.96 9.85 -4.37
C ALA A 21 -5.65 9.63 -5.16
N GLU A 22 -4.52 10.13 -4.68
CA GLU A 22 -3.24 10.03 -5.41
C GLU A 22 -2.25 9.02 -4.78
N ARG A 23 -2.56 8.43 -3.61
CA ARG A 23 -1.62 7.55 -2.88
C ARG A 23 -2.33 6.39 -2.17
N GLY A 24 -1.55 5.38 -1.79
CA GLY A 24 -2.06 4.24 -1.02
C GLY A 24 -3.05 3.40 -1.79
N ILE A 25 -4.21 3.14 -1.20
CA ILE A 25 -5.23 2.22 -1.73
C ILE A 25 -5.82 2.73 -3.04
N ALA A 26 -6.12 4.03 -3.17
CA ALA A 26 -6.66 4.59 -4.41
C ALA A 26 -5.72 4.35 -5.60
N ARG A 27 -4.40 4.52 -5.40
CA ARG A 27 -3.40 4.18 -6.40
C ARG A 27 -3.39 2.69 -6.72
N TYR A 28 -3.47 1.83 -5.69
CA TYR A 28 -3.55 0.38 -5.91
C TYR A 28 -4.77 0.03 -6.77
N VAL A 29 -5.96 0.56 -6.46
CA VAL A 29 -7.18 0.31 -7.24
C VAL A 29 -7.02 0.76 -8.70
N THR A 30 -6.44 1.94 -8.92
CA THR A 30 -6.20 2.49 -10.26
C THR A 30 -5.29 1.58 -11.10
N GLU A 31 -4.15 1.19 -10.54
CA GLU A 31 -3.18 0.33 -11.23
C GLU A 31 -3.72 -1.10 -11.44
N HIS A 32 -4.43 -1.63 -10.43
CA HIS A 32 -5.04 -2.97 -10.52
C HIS A 32 -6.14 -3.02 -11.59
N ALA A 33 -7.03 -2.02 -11.62
CA ALA A 33 -8.05 -1.91 -12.67
C ALA A 33 -7.42 -1.79 -14.05
N GLY A 34 -6.36 -0.96 -14.19
CA GLY A 34 -5.59 -0.83 -15.41
C GLY A 34 -5.00 -2.15 -15.88
N ALA A 35 -4.35 -2.87 -14.98
CA ALA A 35 -3.75 -4.16 -15.31
C ALA A 35 -4.79 -5.22 -15.74
N LEU A 36 -5.98 -5.21 -15.13
CA LEU A 36 -7.07 -6.09 -15.56
C LEU A 36 -7.58 -5.73 -16.96
N LEU A 37 -7.70 -4.43 -17.26
CA LEU A 37 -8.09 -3.97 -18.61
C LEU A 37 -7.00 -4.28 -19.66
N ASP A 38 -5.73 -4.30 -19.28
CA ASP A 38 -4.62 -4.66 -20.18
C ASP A 38 -4.53 -6.17 -20.43
N VAL A 39 -4.73 -6.98 -19.38
CA VAL A 39 -4.55 -8.45 -19.45
C VAL A 39 -5.77 -9.15 -20.00
N ALA A 40 -6.98 -8.71 -19.62
CA ALA A 40 -8.23 -9.37 -19.97
C ALA A 40 -9.37 -8.36 -20.27
N PRO A 41 -9.20 -7.45 -21.25
CA PRO A 41 -10.18 -6.40 -21.55
C PRO A 41 -11.57 -6.93 -21.88
N GLU A 42 -11.65 -8.08 -22.51
CA GLU A 42 -12.93 -8.68 -22.88
C GLU A 42 -13.71 -9.20 -21.67
N THR A 43 -13.02 -9.66 -20.63
CA THR A 43 -13.63 -10.18 -19.39
C THR A 43 -14.29 -9.07 -18.58
N ILE A 44 -13.73 -7.86 -18.62
CA ILE A 44 -14.26 -6.73 -17.86
C ILE A 44 -15.44 -6.10 -18.61
N GLU A 45 -16.63 -6.20 -18.03
CA GLU A 45 -17.82 -5.52 -18.55
C GLU A 45 -17.71 -4.01 -18.33
N ALA A 46 -17.46 -3.60 -17.09
CA ALA A 46 -17.36 -2.19 -16.75
C ALA A 46 -16.49 -1.93 -15.52
N VAL A 47 -16.00 -0.69 -15.42
CA VAL A 47 -15.38 -0.08 -14.25
C VAL A 47 -16.34 0.94 -13.68
N GLY A 48 -16.99 0.58 -12.56
CA GLY A 48 -18.00 1.39 -11.86
C GLY A 48 -17.36 2.53 -11.08
N LEU A 49 -17.76 3.76 -11.39
CA LEU A 49 -17.36 5.00 -10.71
C LEU A 49 -18.61 5.77 -10.24
N SER A 50 -18.46 6.59 -9.18
CA SER A 50 -19.51 7.48 -8.70
C SER A 50 -19.68 8.67 -9.64
N PRO A 51 -20.93 9.01 -10.06
CA PRO A 51 -21.18 10.21 -10.85
C PRO A 51 -21.03 11.51 -10.03
N GLU A 52 -21.06 11.42 -8.70
CA GLU A 52 -21.09 12.57 -7.79
C GLU A 52 -19.69 13.02 -7.36
N ILE A 53 -18.68 12.15 -7.50
CA ILE A 53 -17.32 12.40 -7.05
C ILE A 53 -16.41 12.50 -8.28
N PRO A 54 -15.57 13.54 -8.40
CA PRO A 54 -14.68 13.68 -9.55
C PRO A 54 -13.66 12.54 -9.61
N VAL A 55 -13.31 12.14 -10.82
CA VAL A 55 -12.19 11.21 -11.05
C VAL A 55 -10.89 11.98 -10.83
N PRO A 56 -9.94 11.47 -10.05
CA PRO A 56 -8.65 12.13 -9.86
C PRO A 56 -7.81 12.08 -11.16
N GLY A 57 -6.98 13.12 -11.40
CA GLY A 57 -6.19 13.23 -12.63
C GLY A 57 -5.26 12.03 -12.90
N SER A 58 -4.82 11.33 -11.85
CA SER A 58 -4.05 10.08 -11.97
C SER A 58 -4.83 8.93 -12.61
N ALA A 59 -6.16 9.00 -12.62
CA ALA A 59 -7.07 8.00 -13.19
C ALA A 59 -7.87 8.50 -14.41
N ASP A 60 -7.59 9.71 -14.93
CA ASP A 60 -8.28 10.29 -16.09
C ASP A 60 -8.25 9.39 -17.34
N TRP A 61 -7.23 8.55 -17.47
CA TRP A 61 -7.11 7.59 -18.56
C TRP A 61 -8.26 6.56 -18.60
N LEU A 62 -8.86 6.25 -17.43
CA LEU A 62 -10.02 5.36 -17.35
C LEU A 62 -11.21 5.91 -18.15
N LEU A 63 -11.42 7.24 -18.16
CA LEU A 63 -12.51 7.87 -18.91
C LEU A 63 -12.39 7.63 -20.41
N GLY A 64 -11.17 7.44 -20.91
CA GLY A 64 -10.90 7.10 -22.31
C GLY A 64 -10.95 5.61 -22.64
N SER A 65 -11.09 4.72 -21.66
CA SER A 65 -11.05 3.27 -21.84
C SER A 65 -12.30 2.69 -22.55
N GLY A 66 -13.39 3.42 -22.57
CA GLY A 66 -14.70 2.93 -23.05
C GLY A 66 -15.37 1.94 -22.12
N LYS A 67 -14.79 1.68 -20.93
CA LYS A 67 -15.29 0.71 -19.93
C LYS A 67 -15.88 1.37 -18.69
N VAL A 68 -15.82 2.69 -18.55
CA VAL A 68 -16.38 3.40 -17.39
C VAL A 68 -17.90 3.37 -17.41
N ALA A 69 -18.48 2.96 -16.29
CA ALA A 69 -19.90 3.04 -16.02
C ALA A 69 -20.17 3.88 -14.77
N TRP A 70 -21.17 4.76 -14.84
CA TRP A 70 -21.58 5.56 -13.68
C TRP A 70 -22.52 4.75 -12.79
N GLN A 71 -21.98 4.32 -11.65
CA GLN A 71 -22.65 3.41 -10.71
C GLN A 71 -23.27 4.17 -9.54
N THR A 72 -24.50 3.80 -9.19
CA THR A 72 -25.17 4.22 -7.96
C THR A 72 -25.78 3.01 -7.25
N ARG A 73 -26.47 3.22 -6.12
CA ARG A 73 -27.24 2.17 -5.45
C ARG A 73 -28.30 1.54 -6.37
N GLU A 74 -28.89 2.34 -7.26
CA GLU A 74 -30.02 1.94 -8.11
C GLU A 74 -29.62 1.69 -9.56
N ARG A 75 -28.47 2.23 -9.98
CA ARG A 75 -27.98 2.17 -11.36
C ARG A 75 -26.78 1.24 -11.46
N GLY A 76 -26.94 0.17 -12.21
CA GLY A 76 -25.93 -0.80 -12.60
C GLY A 76 -25.89 -0.99 -14.11
N PRO A 77 -25.62 -2.21 -14.60
CA PRO A 77 -25.60 -2.55 -16.03
C PRO A 77 -26.95 -2.26 -16.70
N GLU A 78 -26.91 -1.86 -17.99
CA GLU A 78 -28.12 -1.65 -18.80
C GLU A 78 -28.68 -2.97 -19.37
N GLY A 79 -27.98 -4.11 -19.17
CA GLY A 79 -28.34 -5.44 -19.65
C GLY A 79 -28.35 -6.48 -18.54
N GLU A 80 -27.85 -7.67 -18.84
CA GLU A 80 -27.70 -8.74 -17.86
C GLU A 80 -26.69 -8.37 -16.78
N VAL A 81 -26.98 -8.80 -15.55
CA VAL A 81 -26.07 -8.60 -14.43
C VAL A 81 -24.84 -9.48 -14.62
N PRO A 82 -23.61 -8.93 -14.60
CA PRO A 82 -22.40 -9.72 -14.75
C PRO A 82 -22.28 -10.81 -13.67
N PRO A 83 -21.79 -11.99 -14.00
CA PRO A 83 -21.62 -13.10 -13.05
C PRO A 83 -20.78 -12.74 -11.82
N ILE A 84 -19.85 -11.81 -11.96
CA ILE A 84 -18.95 -11.37 -10.88
C ILE A 84 -19.10 -9.86 -10.63
N TYR A 85 -19.29 -9.51 -9.37
CA TYR A 85 -19.20 -8.13 -8.88
C TYR A 85 -17.99 -8.02 -7.93
N HIS A 86 -16.98 -7.30 -8.35
CA HIS A 86 -15.73 -7.14 -7.60
C HIS A 86 -15.65 -5.78 -6.91
N VAL A 87 -15.76 -5.76 -5.58
CA VAL A 87 -15.52 -4.58 -4.75
C VAL A 87 -14.01 -4.43 -4.54
N MET A 88 -13.39 -3.53 -5.28
CA MET A 88 -11.93 -3.36 -5.26
C MET A 88 -11.41 -2.67 -3.99
N SER A 89 -12.25 -1.90 -3.27
CA SER A 89 -11.88 -1.25 -2.01
C SER A 89 -13.09 -1.08 -1.09
N PRO A 90 -13.38 -2.02 -0.19
CA PRO A 90 -14.57 -1.98 0.66
C PRO A 90 -14.47 -0.97 1.80
N PHE A 91 -13.27 -0.57 2.23
CA PHE A 91 -13.05 0.25 3.42
C PHE A 91 -12.76 1.73 3.12
N GLU A 92 -12.35 2.08 1.91
CA GLU A 92 -11.92 3.44 1.54
C GLU A 92 -13.05 4.33 1.00
N ALA A 93 -14.16 3.75 0.57
CA ALA A 93 -15.27 4.52 0.06
C ALA A 93 -16.12 5.07 1.23
N ASP A 94 -16.39 6.37 1.23
CA ASP A 94 -17.35 7.03 2.14
C ASP A 94 -18.82 6.65 1.81
N LEU A 95 -19.03 5.42 1.39
CA LEU A 95 -20.30 4.88 0.92
C LEU A 95 -20.92 3.95 1.96
N GLY A 96 -22.23 3.92 2.05
CA GLY A 96 -22.95 2.95 2.86
C GLY A 96 -22.81 1.52 2.31
N LEU A 97 -23.09 0.51 3.14
CA LEU A 97 -22.98 -0.90 2.71
C LEU A 97 -23.86 -1.22 1.49
N GLU A 98 -25.07 -0.68 1.45
CA GLU A 98 -26.00 -0.88 0.33
C GLU A 98 -25.58 -0.17 -0.96
N GLU A 99 -24.70 0.82 -0.85
CA GLU A 99 -24.08 1.47 -2.00
C GLU A 99 -22.89 0.65 -2.51
N ILE A 100 -22.06 0.09 -1.59
CA ILE A 100 -20.91 -0.74 -1.94
C ILE A 100 -21.37 -2.08 -2.55
N TRP A 101 -22.42 -2.67 -2.00
CA TRP A 101 -23.02 -3.91 -2.51
C TRP A 101 -24.50 -3.67 -2.83
N PRO A 102 -24.78 -3.03 -3.99
CA PRO A 102 -26.12 -2.64 -4.38
C PRO A 102 -27.02 -3.85 -4.70
N VAL A 103 -28.33 -3.65 -4.60
CA VAL A 103 -29.32 -4.72 -4.76
C VAL A 103 -29.18 -5.41 -6.13
N TRP A 104 -28.92 -4.64 -7.19
CA TRP A 104 -28.79 -5.17 -8.54
C TRP A 104 -27.60 -6.13 -8.74
N SER A 105 -26.55 -6.04 -7.90
CA SER A 105 -25.38 -6.91 -7.99
C SER A 105 -25.47 -8.16 -7.10
N ARG A 106 -26.56 -8.36 -6.37
CA ARG A 106 -26.69 -9.47 -5.40
C ARG A 106 -26.82 -10.85 -6.02
N GLU A 107 -27.16 -10.92 -7.29
CA GLU A 107 -27.16 -12.19 -8.06
C GLU A 107 -25.75 -12.56 -8.56
N SER A 108 -24.82 -11.59 -8.58
CA SER A 108 -23.43 -11.84 -8.92
C SER A 108 -22.69 -12.56 -7.79
N ARG A 109 -21.62 -13.26 -8.13
CA ARG A 109 -20.61 -13.72 -7.18
C ARG A 109 -19.85 -12.51 -6.65
N LEU A 110 -19.95 -12.27 -5.36
CA LEU A 110 -19.25 -11.17 -4.72
C LEU A 110 -17.76 -11.53 -4.54
N VAL A 111 -16.89 -10.72 -5.12
CA VAL A 111 -15.44 -10.76 -4.91
C VAL A 111 -15.01 -9.47 -4.22
N VAL A 112 -14.11 -9.55 -3.25
CA VAL A 112 -13.68 -8.38 -2.48
C VAL A 112 -12.16 -8.37 -2.36
N THR A 113 -11.52 -7.24 -2.66
CA THR A 113 -10.09 -7.05 -2.34
C THR A 113 -9.93 -6.59 -0.90
N LEU A 114 -9.15 -7.34 -0.13
CA LEU A 114 -8.78 -7.04 1.25
C LEU A 114 -7.33 -6.55 1.32
N TYR A 115 -7.15 -5.31 1.75
CA TYR A 115 -5.83 -4.69 1.90
C TYR A 115 -5.17 -5.02 3.22
N ASP A 116 -5.91 -4.92 4.32
CA ASP A 116 -5.47 -5.26 5.66
C ASP A 116 -6.65 -5.30 6.64
N LEU A 117 -6.35 -5.73 7.87
CA LEU A 117 -7.23 -5.68 9.02
C LEU A 117 -6.63 -4.83 10.15
N ILE A 118 -5.75 -3.89 9.81
CA ILE A 118 -4.99 -3.07 10.77
C ILE A 118 -5.87 -2.39 11.82
N PRO A 119 -7.00 -1.73 11.45
CA PRO A 119 -7.86 -1.11 12.46
C PRO A 119 -8.43 -2.11 13.48
N LEU A 120 -8.63 -3.37 13.09
CA LEU A 120 -9.05 -4.44 14.01
C LEU A 120 -7.89 -4.92 14.89
N ILE A 121 -6.70 -5.07 14.30
CA ILE A 121 -5.50 -5.64 14.94
C ILE A 121 -4.88 -4.65 15.94
N MET A 122 -4.78 -3.39 15.55
CA MET A 122 -4.15 -2.32 16.32
C MET A 122 -5.18 -1.40 17.00
N ARG A 123 -6.35 -1.92 17.34
CA ARG A 123 -7.51 -1.16 17.85
C ARG A 123 -7.14 -0.18 18.97
N GLU A 124 -6.26 -0.56 19.88
CA GLU A 124 -5.82 0.29 20.98
C GLU A 124 -5.09 1.57 20.53
N ARG A 125 -4.44 1.55 19.38
CA ARG A 125 -3.74 2.70 18.82
C ARG A 125 -4.69 3.70 18.12
N TYR A 126 -5.90 3.23 17.75
CA TYR A 126 -6.92 4.02 17.05
C TYR A 126 -8.12 4.37 17.94
N ASN A 127 -8.00 4.20 19.27
CA ASN A 127 -9.10 4.32 20.24
C ASN A 127 -9.89 5.63 20.17
N ALA A 128 -9.25 6.77 19.84
CA ALA A 128 -9.94 8.06 19.80
C ALA A 128 -11.01 8.15 18.69
N ASP A 129 -10.76 7.51 17.54
CA ASP A 129 -11.63 7.57 16.36
C ASP A 129 -12.47 6.30 16.20
N TRP A 130 -12.18 5.22 16.96
CA TRP A 130 -12.79 3.91 16.80
C TRP A 130 -14.30 3.93 17.00
N GLY A 131 -14.82 4.74 17.94
CA GLY A 131 -16.24 4.76 18.25
C GLY A 131 -17.14 5.13 17.06
N TYR A 132 -16.74 6.11 16.25
CA TYR A 132 -17.47 6.52 15.04
C TYR A 132 -17.22 5.56 13.87
N MET A 133 -15.98 5.14 13.68
CA MET A 133 -15.58 4.25 12.58
C MET A 133 -16.04 2.80 12.78
N ALA A 134 -16.17 2.35 14.03
CA ALA A 134 -16.44 0.95 14.35
C ALA A 134 -17.71 0.40 13.67
N THR A 135 -18.81 1.14 13.68
CA THR A 135 -20.09 0.66 13.12
C THR A 135 -19.98 0.44 11.61
N ALA A 136 -19.42 1.40 10.87
CA ALA A 136 -19.22 1.29 9.44
C ALA A 136 -18.22 0.17 9.11
N TRP A 137 -17.17 0.05 9.90
CA TRP A 137 -16.14 -0.97 9.72
C TRP A 137 -16.67 -2.39 9.97
N ILE A 138 -17.42 -2.60 11.06
CA ILE A 138 -18.06 -3.89 11.38
C ILE A 138 -19.04 -4.31 10.29
N ALA A 139 -19.84 -3.39 9.76
CA ALA A 139 -20.74 -3.67 8.65
C ALA A 139 -19.98 -4.15 7.40
N ARG A 140 -18.81 -3.55 7.13
CA ARG A 140 -17.94 -3.92 6.00
C ARG A 140 -17.20 -5.23 6.22
N LEU A 141 -16.88 -5.61 7.46
CA LEU A 141 -16.43 -6.98 7.78
C LEU A 141 -17.48 -8.02 7.42
N GLY A 142 -18.78 -7.71 7.59
CA GLY A 142 -19.88 -8.55 7.14
C GLY A 142 -19.87 -8.79 5.63
N LEU A 143 -19.44 -7.80 4.83
CA LEU A 143 -19.26 -7.95 3.39
C LEU A 143 -18.22 -9.04 3.06
N LEU A 144 -17.09 -9.07 3.77
CA LEU A 144 -16.08 -10.13 3.63
C LEU A 144 -16.67 -11.52 3.94
N GLY A 145 -17.51 -11.61 4.98
CA GLY A 145 -18.23 -12.84 5.31
C GLY A 145 -19.13 -13.35 4.17
N SER A 146 -19.70 -12.44 3.38
CA SER A 146 -20.62 -12.74 2.27
C SER A 146 -19.92 -12.96 0.93
N ALA A 147 -18.63 -12.59 0.79
CA ALA A 147 -17.90 -12.75 -0.47
C ALA A 147 -17.64 -14.22 -0.80
N GLN A 148 -17.83 -14.63 -2.04
CA GLN A 148 -17.43 -15.94 -2.55
C GLN A 148 -15.92 -16.06 -2.58
N GLN A 149 -15.23 -14.95 -2.92
CA GLN A 149 -13.78 -14.93 -2.96
C GLN A 149 -13.24 -13.62 -2.40
N ILE A 150 -12.21 -13.73 -1.57
CA ILE A 150 -11.46 -12.59 -1.04
C ILE A 150 -10.07 -12.60 -1.69
N LEU A 151 -9.73 -11.47 -2.31
CA LEU A 151 -8.42 -11.25 -2.91
C LEU A 151 -7.55 -10.51 -1.90
N THR A 152 -6.49 -11.11 -1.42
CA THR A 152 -5.60 -10.48 -0.43
C THR A 152 -4.30 -10.01 -1.08
N ILE A 153 -3.82 -8.84 -0.67
CA ILE A 153 -2.64 -8.20 -1.25
C ILE A 153 -1.30 -8.72 -0.70
N SER A 154 -1.36 -9.68 0.22
CA SER A 154 -0.22 -10.40 0.77
C SER A 154 -0.69 -11.73 1.39
N ARG A 155 0.23 -12.67 1.60
CA ARG A 155 -0.03 -13.90 2.37
C ARG A 155 -0.39 -13.57 3.81
N HIS A 156 0.29 -12.61 4.44
CA HIS A 156 0.01 -12.19 5.80
C HIS A 156 -1.42 -11.66 5.97
N THR A 157 -1.92 -10.88 5.00
CA THR A 157 -3.33 -10.45 5.00
C THR A 157 -4.29 -11.64 4.85
N ALA A 158 -3.91 -12.67 4.11
CA ALA A 158 -4.70 -13.91 4.03
C ALA A 158 -4.74 -14.65 5.39
N GLU A 159 -3.60 -14.76 6.06
CA GLU A 159 -3.49 -15.33 7.41
C GLU A 159 -4.35 -14.56 8.42
N ASP A 160 -4.30 -13.23 8.41
CA ASP A 160 -5.18 -12.40 9.24
C ASP A 160 -6.68 -12.65 8.96
N ALA A 161 -7.07 -12.80 7.70
CA ALA A 161 -8.45 -13.06 7.32
C ALA A 161 -8.91 -14.46 7.85
N MET A 162 -8.07 -15.46 7.73
CA MET A 162 -8.34 -16.81 8.26
C MET A 162 -8.43 -16.82 9.79
N GLU A 163 -7.44 -16.24 10.47
CA GLU A 163 -7.33 -16.31 11.92
C GLU A 163 -8.35 -15.42 12.66
N ARG A 164 -8.62 -14.23 12.13
CA ARG A 164 -9.43 -13.21 12.82
C ARG A 164 -10.87 -13.16 12.40
N LEU A 165 -11.15 -13.54 11.16
CA LEU A 165 -12.51 -13.54 10.61
C LEU A 165 -13.06 -14.93 10.34
N ASN A 166 -12.26 -15.99 10.58
CA ASN A 166 -12.59 -17.37 10.28
C ASN A 166 -13.00 -17.59 8.81
N ILE A 167 -12.38 -16.86 7.88
CA ILE A 167 -12.60 -17.04 6.45
C ILE A 167 -11.89 -18.33 6.02
N PRO A 168 -12.58 -19.29 5.37
CA PRO A 168 -11.94 -20.52 4.89
C PRO A 168 -10.89 -20.23 3.80
N GLU A 169 -9.80 -21.01 3.78
CA GLU A 169 -8.69 -20.81 2.84
C GLU A 169 -9.14 -20.90 1.37
N GLU A 170 -10.08 -21.77 1.06
CA GLU A 170 -10.64 -21.92 -0.29
C GLU A 170 -11.33 -20.67 -0.82
N ARG A 171 -11.75 -19.76 0.08
CA ARG A 171 -12.34 -18.46 -0.25
C ARG A 171 -11.30 -17.33 -0.32
N ILE A 172 -10.02 -17.65 -0.27
CA ILE A 172 -8.95 -16.65 -0.31
C ILE A 172 -8.04 -16.93 -1.52
N THR A 173 -7.74 -15.89 -2.28
CA THR A 173 -6.69 -15.89 -3.29
C THR A 173 -5.71 -14.77 -2.99
N VAL A 174 -4.46 -15.11 -2.76
CA VAL A 174 -3.38 -14.12 -2.60
C VAL A 174 -3.02 -13.60 -3.98
N ILE A 175 -3.23 -12.31 -4.23
CA ILE A 175 -2.95 -11.66 -5.51
C ILE A 175 -1.65 -10.84 -5.50
N ASP A 176 -1.00 -10.76 -4.33
CA ASP A 176 0.18 -9.94 -4.08
C ASP A 176 -0.07 -8.43 -4.30
N SER A 177 0.98 -7.65 -4.35
CA SER A 177 0.96 -6.24 -4.70
C SER A 177 1.80 -6.00 -5.93
N GLY A 178 1.42 -5.02 -6.75
CA GLY A 178 2.20 -4.59 -7.89
C GLY A 178 2.94 -3.28 -7.62
N VAL A 179 4.00 -3.05 -8.37
CA VAL A 179 4.63 -1.75 -8.50
C VAL A 179 4.80 -1.42 -9.97
N SER A 180 4.56 -0.18 -10.34
CA SER A 180 4.78 0.30 -11.70
C SER A 180 6.18 0.88 -11.86
N ASP A 181 6.66 0.89 -13.11
CA ASP A 181 7.94 1.54 -13.46
C ASP A 181 7.88 3.08 -13.37
N HIS A 182 6.73 3.62 -12.95
CA HIS A 182 6.50 5.05 -12.84
C HIS A 182 7.62 5.76 -12.06
N PHE A 183 7.99 5.25 -10.87
CA PHE A 183 9.08 5.86 -10.09
C PHE A 183 10.45 5.69 -10.75
N SER A 184 10.77 4.51 -11.25
CA SER A 184 12.08 4.26 -11.86
C SER A 184 12.29 5.02 -13.16
N SER A 185 11.21 5.26 -13.93
CA SER A 185 11.25 6.01 -15.19
C SER A 185 11.41 7.52 -15.02
N MET A 186 11.02 8.07 -13.86
CA MET A 186 11.14 9.50 -13.57
C MET A 186 12.59 9.97 -13.40
N VAL A 187 13.50 9.07 -12.99
CA VAL A 187 14.88 9.40 -12.65
C VAL A 187 15.81 8.29 -13.15
N GLY A 188 16.54 8.54 -14.21
CA GLY A 188 17.35 7.53 -14.89
C GLY A 188 18.65 7.12 -14.15
N SER A 189 19.27 8.04 -13.40
CA SER A 189 20.54 7.79 -12.74
C SER A 189 20.65 8.46 -11.38
N ARG A 190 21.60 8.00 -10.55
CA ARG A 190 21.90 8.65 -9.25
C ARG A 190 22.37 10.09 -9.45
N ALA A 191 23.19 10.36 -10.46
CA ALA A 191 23.65 11.72 -10.73
C ALA A 191 22.49 12.69 -11.09
N GLU A 192 21.50 12.21 -11.84
CA GLU A 192 20.29 12.97 -12.12
C GLU A 192 19.46 13.19 -10.85
N ALA A 193 19.31 12.15 -10.01
CA ALA A 193 18.64 12.24 -8.73
C ALA A 193 19.28 13.29 -7.83
N ASP A 194 20.61 13.27 -7.70
CA ASP A 194 21.37 14.23 -6.90
C ASP A 194 21.19 15.67 -7.42
N ALA A 195 21.12 15.86 -8.74
CA ALA A 195 20.86 17.17 -9.35
C ALA A 195 19.43 17.66 -9.07
N ILE A 196 18.42 16.77 -9.12
CA ILE A 196 17.03 17.08 -8.75
C ILE A 196 16.97 17.52 -7.29
N LEU A 197 17.54 16.72 -6.37
CA LEU A 197 17.53 17.00 -4.94
C LEU A 197 18.29 18.30 -4.62
N GLY A 198 19.41 18.56 -5.29
CA GLY A 198 20.16 19.81 -5.14
C GLY A 198 19.34 21.06 -5.49
N SER A 199 18.38 20.92 -6.41
CA SER A 199 17.48 22.00 -6.81
C SER A 199 16.23 22.11 -5.93
N SER A 200 15.53 20.98 -5.69
CA SER A 200 14.24 20.97 -4.99
C SER A 200 14.35 20.82 -3.47
N LEU A 201 15.35 20.10 -2.99
CA LEU A 201 15.60 19.81 -1.58
C LEU A 201 17.06 20.07 -1.18
N PRO A 202 17.58 21.32 -1.31
CA PRO A 202 19.01 21.63 -1.19
C PRO A 202 19.59 21.38 0.22
N ARG A 203 18.78 21.02 1.20
CA ARG A 203 19.21 20.64 2.54
C ARG A 203 19.46 19.15 2.70
N VAL A 204 19.11 18.33 1.71
CA VAL A 204 19.46 16.90 1.66
C VAL A 204 20.96 16.79 1.40
N ARG A 205 21.67 16.02 2.20
CA ARG A 205 23.11 15.77 2.07
C ARG A 205 23.33 14.37 1.49
N PRO A 206 24.32 14.15 0.63
CA PRO A 206 24.68 12.81 0.13
C PRO A 206 24.89 11.82 1.29
N GLY A 207 24.58 10.54 1.06
CA GLY A 207 24.74 9.49 2.07
C GLY A 207 23.67 9.48 3.16
N PHE A 208 22.50 10.07 2.90
CA PHE A 208 21.41 10.14 3.87
C PHE A 208 20.65 8.80 4.03
N LEU A 209 20.15 8.58 5.25
CA LEU A 209 19.14 7.54 5.53
C LEU A 209 17.77 8.11 5.22
N LEU A 210 16.94 7.32 4.54
CA LEU A 210 15.61 7.76 4.12
C LEU A 210 14.51 7.02 4.89
N TYR A 211 13.55 7.77 5.40
CA TYR A 211 12.24 7.27 5.85
C TYR A 211 11.15 7.88 4.97
N VAL A 212 10.21 7.04 4.50
CA VAL A 212 9.01 7.47 3.77
C VAL A 212 7.79 6.87 4.45
N GLY A 213 6.82 7.70 4.79
CA GLY A 213 5.59 7.22 5.41
C GLY A 213 4.63 8.34 5.78
N GLY A 214 3.50 7.96 6.37
CA GLY A 214 2.50 8.86 6.92
C GLY A 214 2.67 9.10 8.42
N VAL A 215 1.74 9.88 8.99
CA VAL A 215 1.66 10.18 10.44
C VAL A 215 0.98 9.09 11.26
N ASP A 216 0.50 8.05 10.60
CA ASP A 216 -0.15 6.91 11.26
C ASP A 216 0.81 6.28 12.30
N PRO A 217 0.37 6.04 13.54
CA PRO A 217 1.21 5.48 14.60
C PRO A 217 1.90 4.16 14.24
N ARG A 218 1.27 3.34 13.36
CA ARG A 218 1.86 2.09 12.90
C ARG A 218 3.12 2.27 12.04
N LYS A 219 3.26 3.42 11.39
CA LYS A 219 4.44 3.75 10.56
C LYS A 219 5.70 4.02 11.40
N ASN A 220 5.56 4.14 12.72
CA ASN A 220 6.65 4.18 13.69
C ASN A 220 7.70 5.28 13.42
N LEU A 221 7.22 6.48 13.09
CA LEU A 221 8.07 7.63 12.78
C LEU A 221 8.97 8.03 13.97
N GLU A 222 8.44 7.96 15.20
CA GLU A 222 9.24 8.22 16.40
C GLU A 222 10.30 7.13 16.61
N GLY A 223 9.99 5.86 16.32
CA GLY A 223 10.96 4.77 16.38
C GLY A 223 12.15 4.99 15.45
N ALA A 224 11.91 5.50 14.23
CA ALA A 224 12.99 5.87 13.31
C ALA A 224 13.92 6.96 13.90
N ILE A 225 13.34 7.98 14.54
CA ILE A 225 14.13 9.06 15.18
C ILE A 225 14.91 8.54 16.39
N ARG A 226 14.30 7.69 17.23
CA ARG A 226 14.96 7.07 18.38
C ARG A 226 16.11 6.14 17.93
N ALA A 227 15.87 5.32 16.91
CA ALA A 227 16.91 4.46 16.34
C ALA A 227 18.09 5.30 15.78
N PHE A 228 17.80 6.39 15.09
CA PHE A 228 18.84 7.29 14.62
C PHE A 228 19.66 7.90 15.77
N ALA A 229 19.04 8.18 16.91
CA ALA A 229 19.72 8.67 18.10
C ALA A 229 20.68 7.64 18.72
N GLU A 230 20.39 6.32 18.59
CA GLU A 230 21.26 5.22 19.05
C GLU A 230 22.53 5.06 18.17
N LEU A 231 22.59 5.68 17.00
CA LEU A 231 23.81 5.68 16.18
C LEU A 231 24.88 6.58 16.82
N SER A 232 26.15 6.24 16.58
CA SER A 232 27.26 7.05 17.07
C SER A 232 27.19 8.49 16.56
N PRO A 233 27.70 9.49 17.28
CA PRO A 233 27.78 10.86 16.80
C PRO A 233 28.42 10.97 15.41
N GLN A 234 29.46 10.19 15.16
CA GLN A 234 30.17 10.15 13.89
C GLN A 234 29.25 9.67 12.75
N MET A 235 28.46 8.62 12.97
CA MET A 235 27.49 8.14 11.98
C MET A 235 26.38 9.15 11.74
N ARG A 236 25.86 9.79 12.80
CA ARG A 236 24.83 10.84 12.64
C ARG A 236 25.33 12.07 11.90
N ASP A 237 26.63 12.38 12.03
CA ASP A 237 27.24 13.46 11.28
C ASP A 237 27.54 13.10 9.82
N ALA A 238 27.85 11.85 9.54
CA ALA A 238 28.04 11.33 8.19
C ALA A 238 26.72 11.12 7.46
N HIS A 239 25.69 10.62 8.16
CA HIS A 239 24.41 10.20 7.57
C HIS A 239 23.25 11.02 8.18
N GLN A 240 22.68 11.92 7.38
CA GLN A 240 21.47 12.66 7.76
C GLN A 240 20.25 11.73 7.74
N LEU A 241 19.34 11.83 8.71
CA LEU A 241 18.01 11.21 8.61
C LEU A 241 17.06 12.15 7.86
N VAL A 242 16.60 11.73 6.69
CA VAL A 242 15.61 12.43 5.86
C VAL A 242 14.26 11.74 6.02
N ILE A 243 13.27 12.48 6.46
CA ILE A 243 11.89 12.01 6.65
C ILE A 243 11.00 12.69 5.61
N ALA A 244 10.59 11.92 4.59
CA ALA A 244 9.64 12.35 3.58
C ALA A 244 8.22 12.00 4.04
N CYS A 245 7.57 12.98 4.67
CA CYS A 245 6.23 12.83 5.23
C CYS A 245 5.51 14.18 5.23
N ASN A 246 4.25 14.19 4.81
CA ASN A 246 3.40 15.37 4.96
C ASN A 246 2.97 15.53 6.42
N LEU A 247 3.61 16.45 7.12
CA LEU A 247 3.48 16.66 8.56
C LEU A 247 2.77 17.98 8.84
N ALA A 248 1.74 17.95 9.67
CA ALA A 248 1.16 19.16 10.25
C ALA A 248 2.22 19.91 11.11
N GLN A 249 2.08 21.23 11.23
CA GLN A 249 3.08 22.07 11.90
C GLN A 249 3.37 21.66 13.36
N HIS A 250 2.32 21.28 14.10
CA HIS A 250 2.47 20.83 15.49
C HIS A 250 3.28 19.53 15.59
N LEU A 251 3.06 18.56 14.69
CA LEU A 251 3.82 17.32 14.65
C LEU A 251 5.29 17.58 14.28
N ARG A 252 5.56 18.47 13.33
CA ARG A 252 6.94 18.89 13.00
C ARG A 252 7.65 19.45 14.22
N PHE A 253 6.93 20.26 15.02
CA PHE A 253 7.50 20.82 16.25
C PHE A 253 7.79 19.71 17.25
N THR A 254 6.83 18.82 17.53
CA THR A 254 6.99 17.69 18.46
C THR A 254 8.18 16.80 18.09
N LEU A 255 8.29 16.41 16.81
CA LEU A 255 9.40 15.57 16.34
C LEU A 255 10.76 16.27 16.47
N ARG A 256 10.83 17.59 16.25
CA ARG A 256 12.07 18.35 16.47
C ARG A 256 12.43 18.46 17.94
N VAL A 257 11.45 18.60 18.83
CA VAL A 257 11.67 18.57 20.27
C VAL A 257 12.18 17.20 20.71
N LEU A 258 11.56 16.13 20.26
CA LEU A 258 12.02 14.77 20.50
C LEU A 258 13.47 14.57 20.03
N ALA A 259 13.77 14.94 18.78
CA ALA A 259 15.12 14.79 18.23
C ALA A 259 16.18 15.54 19.09
N ARG A 260 15.87 16.77 19.50
CA ARG A 260 16.77 17.55 20.36
C ARG A 260 16.95 16.92 21.74
N SER A 261 15.89 16.40 22.37
CA SER A 261 15.98 15.71 23.67
C SER A 261 16.83 14.45 23.61
N LEU A 262 16.94 13.84 22.42
CA LEU A 262 17.77 12.68 22.13
C LEU A 262 19.20 13.06 21.63
N GLY A 263 19.56 14.33 21.65
CA GLY A 263 20.88 14.79 21.24
C GLY A 263 21.13 14.78 19.73
N ILE A 264 20.06 14.77 18.89
CA ILE A 264 20.18 14.89 17.44
C ILE A 264 20.26 16.36 17.05
N GLU A 265 21.33 16.75 16.40
CA GLU A 265 21.49 18.12 15.89
C GLU A 265 20.52 18.43 14.75
N SER A 266 20.05 19.68 14.67
CA SER A 266 19.05 20.08 13.67
C SER A 266 19.51 19.88 12.21
N ARG A 267 20.82 19.84 11.96
CA ARG A 267 21.40 19.55 10.63
C ARG A 267 21.29 18.08 10.25
N ASN A 268 21.16 17.18 11.23
CA ASN A 268 21.16 15.73 11.04
C ASN A 268 19.75 15.15 10.91
N LEU A 269 18.69 15.96 11.10
CA LEU A 269 17.31 15.57 10.85
C LEU A 269 16.63 16.55 9.89
N LEU A 270 16.20 16.05 8.74
CA LEU A 270 15.43 16.81 7.76
C LEU A 270 14.01 16.27 7.64
N LEU A 271 13.02 17.10 7.95
CA LEU A 271 11.60 16.85 7.72
C LEU A 271 11.21 17.59 6.42
N THR A 272 11.08 16.87 5.29
CA THR A 272 10.85 17.51 3.98
C THR A 272 9.46 18.11 3.86
N GLY A 273 8.45 17.46 4.45
CA GLY A 273 7.06 17.68 4.16
C GLY A 273 6.59 16.88 2.95
N PHE A 274 5.55 17.37 2.30
CA PHE A 274 5.12 16.82 1.03
C PHE A 274 6.24 16.96 -0.01
N VAL A 275 6.46 15.91 -0.77
CA VAL A 275 7.39 15.86 -1.90
C VAL A 275 6.64 15.36 -3.14
N SER A 276 7.01 15.87 -4.31
CA SER A 276 6.47 15.35 -5.58
C SER A 276 6.92 13.91 -5.82
N ASP A 277 6.24 13.15 -6.68
CA ASP A 277 6.66 11.79 -7.03
C ASP A 277 8.07 11.78 -7.67
N ARG A 278 8.42 12.82 -8.43
CA ARG A 278 9.76 12.98 -8.99
C ARG A 278 10.83 13.18 -7.91
N ASP A 279 10.55 14.02 -6.90
CA ASP A 279 11.47 14.21 -5.77
C ASP A 279 11.55 12.95 -4.92
N LEU A 280 10.44 12.23 -4.74
CA LEU A 280 10.41 10.96 -4.02
C LEU A 280 11.24 9.89 -4.73
N ALA A 281 11.11 9.77 -6.06
CA ALA A 281 11.95 8.88 -6.87
C ALA A 281 13.44 9.25 -6.74
N ALA A 282 13.77 10.54 -6.73
CA ALA A 282 15.12 11.03 -6.53
C ALA A 282 15.64 10.69 -5.11
N LEU A 283 14.81 10.84 -4.08
CA LEU A 283 15.15 10.44 -2.70
C LEU A 283 15.44 8.94 -2.61
N TYR A 284 14.57 8.08 -3.16
CA TYR A 284 14.81 6.64 -3.19
C TYR A 284 16.10 6.28 -3.91
N ARG A 285 16.37 6.89 -5.07
CA ARG A 285 17.55 6.57 -5.88
C ARG A 285 18.87 7.04 -5.27
N SER A 286 18.84 8.14 -4.51
CA SER A 286 20.05 8.75 -3.92
C SER A 286 20.31 8.36 -2.49
N CYS A 287 19.35 7.77 -1.75
CA CYS A 287 19.58 7.40 -0.36
C CYS A 287 20.69 6.36 -0.23
N GLU A 288 21.39 6.42 0.89
CA GLU A 288 22.34 5.37 1.27
C GLU A 288 21.62 4.11 1.72
N LEU A 289 20.55 4.27 2.52
CA LEU A 289 19.72 3.19 2.99
C LEU A 289 18.29 3.70 3.17
N PHE A 290 17.31 3.00 2.64
CA PHE A 290 15.90 3.20 2.95
C PHE A 290 15.55 2.38 4.19
N VAL A 291 15.08 3.03 5.25
CA VAL A 291 14.72 2.44 6.54
C VAL A 291 13.22 2.48 6.70
N PHE A 292 12.58 1.31 6.82
CA PHE A 292 11.13 1.19 6.90
C PHE A 292 10.69 0.48 8.19
N PRO A 293 10.57 1.19 9.32
CA PRO A 293 10.35 0.63 10.65
C PRO A 293 8.87 0.46 11.01
N SER A 294 7.99 0.25 10.04
CA SER A 294 6.57 0.09 10.30
C SER A 294 6.30 -1.09 11.24
N LEU A 295 5.41 -0.88 12.20
CA LEU A 295 4.98 -1.91 13.16
C LEU A 295 4.06 -2.94 12.51
N TYR A 296 3.30 -2.52 11.50
CA TYR A 296 2.37 -3.38 10.76
C TYR A 296 2.05 -2.83 9.38
N GLU A 297 1.99 -3.71 8.36
CA GLU A 297 1.61 -3.37 6.98
C GLU A 297 0.81 -4.50 6.35
N GLY A 298 -0.19 -4.14 5.53
CA GLY A 298 -0.89 -5.09 4.66
C GLY A 298 -0.05 -5.54 3.46
N ALA A 299 0.80 -4.64 2.95
CA ALA A 299 1.75 -4.95 1.87
C ALA A 299 3.10 -4.23 2.07
N GLY A 300 3.14 -2.90 2.13
CA GLY A 300 4.41 -2.15 2.22
C GLY A 300 4.84 -1.57 0.87
N LEU A 301 3.93 -0.96 0.13
CA LEU A 301 4.20 -0.35 -1.18
C LEU A 301 5.45 0.54 -1.22
N PRO A 302 5.78 1.37 -0.18
CA PRO A 302 7.02 2.16 -0.19
C PRO A 302 8.29 1.33 -0.31
N ILE A 303 8.29 0.07 0.15
CA ILE A 303 9.42 -0.85 -0.03
C ILE A 303 9.57 -1.20 -1.52
N LEU A 304 8.48 -1.53 -2.20
CA LEU A 304 8.49 -1.84 -3.63
C LEU A 304 8.90 -0.61 -4.46
N GLU A 305 8.41 0.57 -4.11
CA GLU A 305 8.80 1.84 -4.74
C GLU A 305 10.32 2.09 -4.60
N ALA A 306 10.84 1.92 -3.37
CA ALA A 306 12.27 2.05 -3.11
C ALA A 306 13.10 1.03 -3.91
N MET A 307 12.66 -0.23 -3.94
CA MET A 307 13.33 -1.30 -4.70
C MET A 307 13.32 -1.03 -6.21
N THR A 308 12.23 -0.51 -6.77
CA THR A 308 12.11 -0.10 -8.18
C THR A 308 13.13 0.99 -8.52
N CYS A 309 13.39 1.92 -7.60
CA CYS A 309 14.43 2.93 -7.74
C CYS A 309 15.84 2.39 -7.46
N GLY A 310 16.00 1.12 -7.09
CA GLY A 310 17.31 0.50 -6.78
C GLY A 310 17.85 0.87 -5.41
N ALA A 311 17.05 1.38 -4.48
CA ALA A 311 17.45 1.66 -3.11
C ALA A 311 17.80 0.36 -2.36
N PRO A 312 18.86 0.34 -1.54
CA PRO A 312 19.04 -0.70 -0.54
C PRO A 312 18.01 -0.49 0.58
N VAL A 313 17.38 -1.58 1.05
CA VAL A 313 16.28 -1.55 2.01
C VAL A 313 16.62 -2.31 3.27
N ALA A 314 16.44 -1.67 4.43
CA ALA A 314 16.35 -2.32 5.73
C ALA A 314 14.96 -2.05 6.31
N ALA A 315 14.26 -3.08 6.76
CA ALA A 315 12.88 -2.93 7.19
C ALA A 315 12.50 -3.89 8.31
N SER A 316 11.32 -3.69 8.86
CA SER A 316 10.77 -4.50 9.95
C SER A 316 10.65 -5.98 9.57
N ASN A 317 10.79 -6.84 10.57
CA ASN A 317 10.60 -8.29 10.45
C ASN A 317 9.16 -8.74 10.75
N THR A 318 8.18 -7.83 10.65
CA THR A 318 6.79 -8.06 11.05
C THR A 318 5.82 -7.97 9.88
N SER A 319 4.63 -8.58 10.03
CA SER A 319 3.51 -8.51 9.08
C SER A 319 3.91 -8.92 7.65
N ALA A 320 3.40 -8.28 6.62
CA ALA A 320 3.71 -8.57 5.22
C ALA A 320 5.12 -8.13 4.77
N ILE A 321 5.88 -7.41 5.59
CA ILE A 321 7.18 -6.84 5.19
C ILE A 321 8.21 -7.91 4.82
N PRO A 322 8.39 -9.01 5.59
CA PRO A 322 9.32 -10.09 5.23
C PRO A 322 9.03 -10.73 3.88
N GLU A 323 7.76 -10.80 3.46
CA GLU A 323 7.38 -11.33 2.14
C GLU A 323 8.01 -10.52 1.00
N LEU A 324 8.08 -9.19 1.14
CA LEU A 324 8.68 -8.32 0.13
C LEU A 324 10.20 -8.44 0.11
N LEU A 325 10.81 -8.45 1.30
CA LEU A 325 12.26 -8.47 1.44
C LEU A 325 12.86 -9.82 1.00
N GLY A 326 12.16 -10.91 1.25
CA GLY A 326 12.69 -12.26 1.13
C GLY A 326 13.78 -12.51 2.17
N ASP A 327 14.61 -13.52 1.95
CA ASP A 327 15.69 -13.90 2.87
C ASP A 327 16.80 -12.84 2.90
N THR A 328 16.93 -12.11 4.01
CA THR A 328 17.89 -11.02 4.21
C THR A 328 18.18 -10.79 5.69
N ASP A 329 19.41 -10.40 5.99
CA ASP A 329 19.86 -10.01 7.33
C ASP A 329 19.52 -8.55 7.67
N ALA A 330 19.07 -7.75 6.69
CA ALA A 330 18.71 -6.34 6.87
C ALA A 330 17.26 -6.18 7.40
N THR A 331 16.91 -6.98 8.42
CA THR A 331 15.63 -6.89 9.13
C THR A 331 15.85 -6.60 10.61
N PHE A 332 14.81 -6.06 11.26
CA PHE A 332 14.86 -5.68 12.66
C PHE A 332 13.47 -5.75 13.31
N ASP A 333 13.46 -5.86 14.64
CA ASP A 333 12.25 -5.63 15.43
C ASP A 333 11.92 -4.12 15.45
N PRO A 334 10.79 -3.69 14.86
CA PRO A 334 10.43 -2.28 14.84
C PRO A 334 10.05 -1.70 16.21
N ALA A 335 9.78 -2.53 17.21
CA ALA A 335 9.48 -2.09 18.56
C ALA A 335 10.75 -1.73 19.36
N ASP A 336 11.92 -2.18 18.90
CA ASP A 336 13.22 -1.91 19.53
C ASP A 336 14.08 -0.94 18.71
N PRO A 337 14.19 0.35 19.10
CA PRO A 337 15.06 1.31 18.43
C PRO A 337 16.54 0.90 18.38
N ALA A 338 17.02 0.12 19.37
CA ALA A 338 18.41 -0.35 19.38
C ALA A 338 18.63 -1.43 18.31
N ASP A 339 17.65 -2.30 18.06
CA ASP A 339 17.72 -3.29 16.99
C ASP A 339 17.65 -2.67 15.60
N ILE A 340 16.80 -1.65 15.42
CA ILE A 340 16.77 -0.84 14.19
C ILE A 340 18.17 -0.21 13.95
N ALA A 341 18.75 0.40 14.98
CA ALA A 341 20.08 1.03 14.89
C ALA A 341 21.19 0.02 14.63
N ARG A 342 21.11 -1.20 15.21
CA ARG A 342 22.02 -2.31 14.93
C ARG A 342 21.99 -2.66 13.44
N SER A 343 20.83 -2.90 12.88
CA SER A 343 20.67 -3.25 11.46
C SER A 343 21.19 -2.14 10.54
N ILE A 344 20.93 -0.86 10.86
CA ILE A 344 21.48 0.27 10.11
C ILE A 344 23.00 0.25 10.12
N ARG A 345 23.65 0.07 11.30
CA ARG A 345 25.10 0.04 11.43
C ARG A 345 25.71 -1.11 10.62
N GLU A 346 25.21 -2.32 10.78
CA GLU A 346 25.71 -3.51 10.10
C GLU A 346 25.68 -3.36 8.58
N VAL A 347 24.65 -2.69 8.04
CA VAL A 347 24.52 -2.45 6.61
C VAL A 347 25.44 -1.31 6.14
N ILE A 348 25.53 -0.20 6.90
CA ILE A 348 26.31 0.98 6.50
C ILE A 348 27.82 0.73 6.63
N ASP A 349 28.24 -0.01 7.66
CA ASP A 349 29.66 -0.33 7.90
C ASP A 349 30.23 -1.39 6.92
N ASP A 350 29.34 -2.08 6.15
CA ASP A 350 29.71 -3.03 5.11
C ASP A 350 29.23 -2.59 3.72
N PRO A 351 30.09 -1.93 2.89
CA PRO A 351 29.72 -1.55 1.53
C PRO A 351 29.28 -2.73 0.65
N ALA A 352 29.77 -3.95 0.93
CA ALA A 352 29.33 -5.14 0.22
C ALA A 352 27.90 -5.53 0.60
N ALA A 353 27.48 -5.30 1.85
CA ALA A 353 26.09 -5.48 2.27
C ALA A 353 25.14 -4.53 1.52
N LEU A 354 25.51 -3.25 1.40
CA LEU A 354 24.73 -2.27 0.62
C LEU A 354 24.53 -2.72 -0.83
N GLU A 355 25.59 -3.20 -1.49
CA GLU A 355 25.46 -3.66 -2.88
C GLU A 355 24.64 -4.97 -2.98
N ARG A 356 24.80 -5.89 -2.02
CA ARG A 356 23.92 -7.08 -1.95
C ARG A 356 22.46 -6.70 -1.80
N LEU A 357 22.13 -5.67 -1.00
CA LEU A 357 20.76 -5.19 -0.84
C LEU A 357 20.24 -4.53 -2.13
N ARG A 358 21.04 -3.73 -2.85
CA ARG A 358 20.67 -3.15 -4.15
C ARG A 358 20.36 -4.24 -5.17
N GLU A 359 21.22 -5.25 -5.26
CA GLU A 359 21.02 -6.38 -6.18
C GLU A 359 19.77 -7.20 -5.79
N ARG A 360 19.53 -7.37 -4.49
CA ARG A 360 18.31 -8.01 -3.99
C ARG A 360 17.07 -7.19 -4.40
N SER A 361 17.09 -5.87 -4.20
CA SER A 361 15.99 -4.99 -4.59
C SER A 361 15.62 -5.19 -6.05
N ARG A 362 16.61 -5.21 -6.97
CA ARG A 362 16.37 -5.44 -8.41
C ARG A 362 15.73 -6.81 -8.70
N ARG A 363 16.17 -7.86 -8.00
CA ARG A 363 15.59 -9.22 -8.18
C ARG A 363 14.20 -9.35 -7.59
N ARG A 364 14.00 -8.77 -6.41
CA ARG A 364 12.71 -8.88 -5.71
C ARG A 364 11.60 -8.13 -6.42
N VAL A 365 11.85 -6.89 -6.84
CA VAL A 365 10.85 -6.06 -7.49
C VAL A 365 10.31 -6.69 -8.79
N ALA A 366 11.12 -7.46 -9.50
CA ALA A 366 10.70 -8.17 -10.72
C ALA A 366 9.58 -9.20 -10.48
N LEU A 367 9.34 -9.62 -9.23
CA LEU A 367 8.27 -10.54 -8.86
C LEU A 367 6.93 -9.84 -8.61
N TYR A 368 6.95 -8.50 -8.42
CA TYR A 368 5.80 -7.70 -8.00
C TYR A 368 5.31 -6.80 -9.13
N THR A 369 4.69 -7.40 -10.14
CA THR A 369 4.18 -6.68 -11.31
C THR A 369 2.66 -6.61 -11.30
N TRP A 370 2.09 -5.51 -11.78
CA TRP A 370 0.64 -5.37 -11.93
C TRP A 370 0.04 -6.41 -12.86
N LYS A 371 0.78 -6.84 -13.88
CA LYS A 371 0.37 -7.95 -14.75
C LYS A 371 0.14 -9.23 -13.94
N ARG A 372 1.07 -9.57 -13.02
CA ARG A 372 0.91 -10.74 -12.14
C ARG A 372 -0.29 -10.60 -11.21
N VAL A 373 -0.51 -9.41 -10.65
CA VAL A 373 -1.69 -9.12 -9.81
C VAL A 373 -2.98 -9.39 -10.60
N ALA A 374 -3.06 -8.90 -11.86
CA ALA A 374 -4.21 -9.15 -12.72
C ALA A 374 -4.38 -10.64 -13.04
N GLU A 375 -3.31 -11.35 -13.40
CA GLU A 375 -3.36 -12.80 -13.68
C GLU A 375 -3.85 -13.60 -12.46
N LEU A 376 -3.37 -13.30 -11.26
CA LEU A 376 -3.84 -13.95 -10.02
C LEU A 376 -5.27 -13.55 -9.66
N THR A 377 -5.69 -12.33 -9.98
CA THR A 377 -7.07 -11.89 -9.83
C THR A 377 -8.02 -12.70 -10.70
N LEU A 378 -7.65 -12.98 -11.96
CA LEU A 378 -8.45 -13.84 -12.85
C LEU A 378 -8.62 -15.26 -12.28
N VAL A 379 -7.56 -15.81 -11.67
CA VAL A 379 -7.67 -17.10 -10.95
C VAL A 379 -8.68 -17.00 -9.79
N GLY A 380 -8.67 -15.88 -9.05
CA GLY A 380 -9.67 -15.63 -8.00
C GLY A 380 -11.09 -15.57 -8.55
N TYR A 381 -11.30 -14.99 -9.72
CA TYR A 381 -12.62 -14.95 -10.38
C TYR A 381 -13.09 -16.34 -10.80
N GLU A 382 -12.22 -17.17 -11.40
CA GLU A 382 -12.55 -18.55 -11.76
C GLU A 382 -12.97 -19.33 -10.50
N ARG A 383 -12.22 -19.23 -9.40
CA ARG A 383 -12.57 -19.85 -8.12
C ARG A 383 -13.92 -19.35 -7.57
N ALA A 384 -14.23 -18.05 -7.71
CA ALA A 384 -15.49 -17.51 -7.25
C ALA A 384 -16.70 -18.13 -7.99
N LEU A 385 -16.54 -18.47 -9.27
CA LEU A 385 -17.58 -19.13 -10.07
C LEU A 385 -17.73 -20.62 -9.72
N GLU A 386 -16.64 -21.28 -9.33
CA GLU A 386 -16.64 -22.71 -8.98
C GLU A 386 -17.21 -22.97 -7.57
N LEU A 387 -17.04 -22.05 -6.64
CA LEU A 387 -17.49 -22.19 -5.27
C LEU A 387 -19.04 -22.09 -5.18
N PRO A 388 -19.67 -22.87 -4.28
CA PRO A 388 -21.10 -22.72 -4.01
C PRO A 388 -21.40 -21.32 -3.47
N PRO A 389 -22.62 -20.79 -3.70
CA PRO A 389 -23.03 -19.52 -3.11
C PRO A 389 -22.84 -19.53 -1.59
N VAL A 390 -22.28 -18.45 -1.04
CA VAL A 390 -22.24 -18.28 0.42
C VAL A 390 -23.67 -18.06 0.89
N PRO A 391 -24.17 -18.81 1.87
CA PRO A 391 -25.49 -18.58 2.43
C PRO A 391 -25.59 -17.13 2.97
N ALA A 392 -26.72 -16.46 2.71
CA ALA A 392 -26.96 -15.07 3.10
C ALA A 392 -27.01 -14.82 4.63
N GLU A 393 -26.71 -15.83 5.45
CA GLU A 393 -26.76 -15.79 6.91
C GLU A 393 -25.36 -15.82 7.51
N VAL A 394 -24.61 -14.73 7.39
CA VAL A 394 -23.52 -14.45 8.34
C VAL A 394 -23.47 -12.95 8.58
N GLY A 395 -24.48 -12.43 9.23
CA GLY A 395 -24.33 -11.23 10.02
C GLY A 395 -23.61 -11.59 11.33
N PRO A 396 -22.76 -10.73 11.91
CA PRO A 396 -22.12 -11.03 13.20
C PRO A 396 -23.19 -11.30 14.26
N ARG A 397 -23.09 -12.48 14.89
CA ARG A 397 -23.88 -12.79 16.10
C ARG A 397 -23.34 -12.00 17.27
#